data_d5dfe4e5bc4b8f6975c00d22b87e36a4
#
_entry.id   d5dfe4e5bc4b8f6975c00d22b87e36a4
#
_cell.length_a   1.000
_cell.length_b   1.000
_cell.length_c   1.000
_cell.angle_alpha   90.00
_cell.angle_beta   90.00
_cell.angle_gamma   90.00
#
_symmetry.space_group_name_H-M   'P 1'
#
loop_
_entity.id
_entity.type
_entity.pdbx_description
1 polymer ?
#
loop_
_entity_poly.entity_id
_entity_poly.type
_entity_poly.pdbx_seq_one_letter_code
_entity_poly.pdbx_strand_id
1 'polypeptide(L)'
;MTALNTSDCATSDSPTSGFIAADEQWSTHNYHPLPVVIATGEGAWVTDVTGRRYLDFLAGYSALNFGHRHPTLVAAATHQLGRLTLSSRAFHHDLFGAFCRELAELTATEMVLPMNSGAEAVESAIKVVRLWAHRVKGVPDGTAEIVVAGGNFHGRTTTIVSFSTDEIARAGFGPFTPGFVVVPYGDLDALHGAITARTAAVLIEPVQGEAGVLVPPPGYLAAVRAACDDAGMLLIADEVQSGLARTGELLALDHEGVRADLYTLGKALGGGIVPVSAVVGRRAVLGLLRPGEHGSTFGGNPLACAVGLAVVALLATGEFQARSRELGSHLHDRLAELIGHGVTRVTGRGLWAGIHIAAEGPTGRMVAEALMARGVLCKETHSTTVRIAPPLVINRDELDYGLDALTDVLRH
;
A
#
# COMPACT_ATOMS: atom_id res chain seq x y z
N MET A 1 -37.39 33.90 3.60
CA MET A 1 -37.54 33.00 4.74
C MET A 1 -38.56 31.94 4.34
N THR A 2 -38.13 30.82 3.86
CA THR A 2 -38.99 29.63 3.70
C THR A 2 -38.08 28.43 4.01
N ALA A 3 -38.33 27.82 5.15
CA ALA A 3 -37.60 26.68 5.66
C ALA A 3 -37.84 25.49 4.73
N LEU A 4 -36.76 24.92 4.18
CA LEU A 4 -36.80 23.61 3.53
C LEU A 4 -36.97 22.56 4.62
N ASN A 5 -38.10 21.90 4.58
CA ASN A 5 -38.51 20.79 5.42
C ASN A 5 -37.63 19.58 5.12
N THR A 6 -36.68 19.28 5.99
CA THR A 6 -35.93 18.01 5.99
C THR A 6 -36.66 16.97 6.81
N SER A 7 -37.75 16.45 6.25
CA SER A 7 -38.46 15.31 6.82
C SER A 7 -38.89 14.38 5.70
N ASP A 8 -37.93 13.58 5.23
CA ASP A 8 -38.16 12.26 4.62
C ASP A 8 -36.93 11.39 4.88
N CYS A 9 -36.65 11.16 6.15
CA CYS A 9 -35.83 10.04 6.56
C CYS A 9 -36.74 8.82 6.55
N ALA A 10 -36.84 8.16 5.41
CA ALA A 10 -37.48 6.88 5.30
C ALA A 10 -36.76 5.91 6.24
N THR A 11 -37.41 5.49 7.31
CA THR A 11 -37.04 4.36 8.15
C THR A 11 -37.15 3.10 7.30
N SER A 12 -36.10 2.78 6.52
CA SER A 12 -36.00 1.49 5.87
C SER A 12 -35.41 0.52 6.87
N ASP A 13 -36.19 -0.46 7.33
CA ASP A 13 -35.77 -1.67 8.06
C ASP A 13 -34.88 -2.56 7.16
N SER A 14 -33.91 -2.00 6.47
CA SER A 14 -32.98 -2.80 5.67
C SER A 14 -31.86 -3.35 6.56
N PRO A 15 -31.41 -4.59 6.38
CA PRO A 15 -30.26 -5.12 7.13
C PRO A 15 -29.05 -4.19 7.08
N THR A 16 -28.80 -3.52 5.95
CA THR A 16 -27.72 -2.58 5.73
C THR A 16 -27.75 -1.41 6.71
N SER A 17 -28.91 -0.81 6.95
CA SER A 17 -29.04 0.35 7.84
C SER A 17 -28.70 0.02 9.30
N GLY A 18 -29.07 -1.18 9.77
CA GLY A 18 -28.75 -1.64 11.13
C GLY A 18 -27.24 -1.82 11.35
N PHE A 19 -26.52 -2.39 10.37
CA PHE A 19 -25.06 -2.54 10.46
C PHE A 19 -24.35 -1.18 10.43
N ILE A 20 -24.73 -0.28 9.54
CA ILE A 20 -24.15 1.07 9.44
C ILE A 20 -24.40 1.86 10.75
N ALA A 21 -25.62 1.82 11.29
CA ALA A 21 -25.92 2.50 12.55
C ALA A 21 -25.09 1.95 13.74
N ALA A 22 -24.84 0.64 13.77
CA ALA A 22 -23.99 0.03 14.79
C ALA A 22 -22.52 0.50 14.62
N ASP A 23 -22.00 0.54 13.39
CA ASP A 23 -20.64 1.05 13.11
C ASP A 23 -20.52 2.52 13.55
N GLU A 24 -21.47 3.36 13.21
CA GLU A 24 -21.50 4.78 13.61
C GLU A 24 -21.60 4.96 15.12
N GLN A 25 -22.32 4.09 15.81
CA GLN A 25 -22.48 4.18 17.26
C GLN A 25 -21.23 3.71 18.04
N TRP A 26 -20.52 2.66 17.56
CA TRP A 26 -19.52 1.96 18.37
C TRP A 26 -18.07 2.09 17.85
N SER A 27 -17.86 2.63 16.64
CA SER A 27 -16.52 2.85 16.12
C SER A 27 -16.16 4.34 16.07
N THR A 28 -14.87 4.62 15.85
CA THR A 28 -14.39 5.98 15.60
C THR A 28 -14.73 6.41 14.18
N HIS A 29 -15.05 7.70 13.97
CA HIS A 29 -15.46 8.25 12.66
C HIS A 29 -14.26 8.72 11.81
N ASN A 30 -13.17 7.97 11.83
CA ASN A 30 -11.94 8.30 11.09
C ASN A 30 -11.96 7.87 9.61
N TYR A 31 -13.02 7.19 9.18
CA TYR A 31 -13.29 6.85 7.78
C TYR A 31 -14.66 7.37 7.34
N HIS A 32 -14.81 7.58 6.03
CA HIS A 32 -16.09 7.86 5.38
C HIS A 32 -16.37 6.77 4.33
N PRO A 33 -16.87 5.58 4.74
CA PRO A 33 -17.12 4.46 3.84
C PRO A 33 -18.23 4.74 2.84
N LEU A 34 -18.28 3.96 1.75
CA LEU A 34 -19.48 3.84 0.91
C LEU A 34 -20.55 3.05 1.68
N PRO A 35 -21.84 3.32 1.49
CA PRO A 35 -22.92 2.66 2.24
C PRO A 35 -23.21 1.23 1.73
N VAL A 36 -22.17 0.38 1.75
CA VAL A 36 -22.23 -1.03 1.36
C VAL A 36 -21.71 -1.87 2.52
N VAL A 37 -22.48 -2.86 2.96
CA VAL A 37 -22.07 -3.80 4.01
C VAL A 37 -21.68 -5.12 3.39
N ILE A 38 -20.38 -5.32 3.15
CA ILE A 38 -19.83 -6.53 2.51
C ILE A 38 -19.93 -7.71 3.47
N ALA A 39 -20.48 -8.82 3.01
CA ALA A 39 -20.65 -10.05 3.79
C ALA A 39 -19.72 -11.18 3.32
N THR A 40 -19.53 -11.34 2.01
CA THR A 40 -18.68 -12.40 1.43
C THR A 40 -17.86 -11.87 0.26
N GLY A 41 -16.78 -12.60 -0.08
CA GLY A 41 -15.94 -12.25 -1.23
C GLY A 41 -15.30 -13.49 -1.83
N GLU A 42 -15.11 -13.49 -3.16
CA GLU A 42 -14.44 -14.55 -3.92
C GLU A 42 -13.80 -13.96 -5.19
N GLY A 43 -12.52 -14.24 -5.39
CA GLY A 43 -11.78 -13.70 -6.53
C GLY A 43 -11.79 -12.16 -6.54
N ALA A 44 -12.31 -11.56 -7.61
CA ALA A 44 -12.44 -10.10 -7.74
C ALA A 44 -13.83 -9.57 -7.31
N TRP A 45 -14.71 -10.41 -6.76
CA TRP A 45 -16.08 -10.05 -6.42
C TRP A 45 -16.35 -10.08 -4.93
N VAL A 46 -17.20 -9.18 -4.49
CA VAL A 46 -17.77 -9.16 -3.14
C VAL A 46 -19.29 -9.16 -3.21
N THR A 47 -19.95 -9.66 -2.16
CA THR A 47 -21.40 -9.67 -2.04
C THR A 47 -21.79 -9.02 -0.72
N ASP A 48 -22.76 -8.11 -0.75
CA ASP A 48 -23.26 -7.44 0.44
C ASP A 48 -24.29 -8.29 1.21
N VAL A 49 -24.71 -7.78 2.37
CA VAL A 49 -25.70 -8.43 3.24
C VAL A 49 -27.09 -8.59 2.60
N THR A 50 -27.38 -7.92 1.49
CA THR A 50 -28.62 -8.05 0.72
C THR A 50 -28.53 -9.07 -0.41
N GLY A 51 -27.33 -9.63 -0.65
CA GLY A 51 -27.05 -10.56 -1.75
C GLY A 51 -26.63 -9.87 -3.06
N ARG A 52 -26.48 -8.54 -3.09
CA ARG A 52 -26.02 -7.83 -4.27
C ARG A 52 -24.51 -8.00 -4.44
N ARG A 53 -24.09 -8.30 -5.66
CA ARG A 53 -22.68 -8.49 -6.02
C ARG A 53 -22.06 -7.19 -6.54
N TYR A 54 -20.77 -7.01 -6.23
CA TYR A 54 -19.96 -5.90 -6.69
C TYR A 54 -18.59 -6.38 -7.13
N LEU A 55 -18.08 -5.82 -8.22
CA LEU A 55 -16.71 -5.98 -8.63
C LEU A 55 -15.80 -5.09 -7.76
N ASP A 56 -14.76 -5.67 -7.18
CA ASP A 56 -13.83 -4.96 -6.31
C ASP A 56 -12.71 -4.31 -7.14
N PHE A 57 -12.76 -2.99 -7.29
CA PHE A 57 -11.72 -2.19 -7.93
C PHE A 57 -10.80 -1.49 -6.91
N LEU A 58 -10.81 -1.91 -5.65
CA LEU A 58 -9.96 -1.37 -4.59
C LEU A 58 -8.95 -2.39 -4.07
N ALA A 59 -9.31 -3.67 -4.03
CA ALA A 59 -8.50 -4.78 -3.51
C ALA A 59 -7.87 -4.49 -2.13
N GLY A 60 -8.63 -3.84 -1.23
CA GLY A 60 -8.12 -3.47 0.09
C GLY A 60 -6.84 -2.63 0.04
N TYR A 61 -6.74 -1.69 -0.89
CA TYR A 61 -5.53 -0.89 -1.15
C TYR A 61 -4.30 -1.74 -1.51
N SER A 62 -4.47 -2.72 -2.38
CA SER A 62 -3.47 -3.74 -2.80
C SER A 62 -3.16 -4.82 -1.75
N ALA A 63 -3.94 -4.95 -0.69
CA ALA A 63 -3.81 -6.08 0.25
C ALA A 63 -4.35 -7.39 -0.35
N LEU A 64 -5.30 -7.29 -1.27
CA LEU A 64 -5.99 -8.40 -1.93
C LEU A 64 -5.49 -8.62 -3.37
N ASN A 65 -4.18 -8.52 -3.61
CA ASN A 65 -3.61 -8.81 -4.94
C ASN A 65 -4.01 -10.19 -5.45
N PHE A 66 -4.11 -11.17 -4.57
CA PHE A 66 -4.49 -12.56 -4.91
C PHE A 66 -6.02 -12.79 -4.90
N GLY A 67 -6.82 -11.73 -4.77
CA GLY A 67 -8.28 -11.81 -4.66
C GLY A 67 -8.78 -12.24 -3.29
N HIS A 68 -10.09 -12.20 -3.15
CA HIS A 68 -10.76 -12.66 -1.94
C HIS A 68 -10.71 -14.18 -1.85
N ARG A 69 -10.31 -14.70 -0.67
CA ARG A 69 -10.32 -16.13 -0.35
C ARG A 69 -9.53 -17.01 -1.33
N HIS A 70 -8.34 -16.58 -1.75
CA HIS A 70 -7.50 -17.41 -2.63
C HIS A 70 -7.32 -18.82 -2.05
N PRO A 71 -7.64 -19.92 -2.78
CA PRO A 71 -7.71 -21.27 -2.20
C PRO A 71 -6.42 -21.71 -1.52
N THR A 72 -5.26 -21.46 -2.14
CA THR A 72 -3.94 -21.81 -1.59
C THR A 72 -3.67 -21.09 -0.26
N LEU A 73 -4.03 -19.79 -0.19
CA LEU A 73 -3.79 -18.98 1.00
C LEU A 73 -4.73 -19.37 2.16
N VAL A 74 -6.01 -19.63 1.85
CA VAL A 74 -6.98 -20.13 2.82
C VAL A 74 -6.55 -21.50 3.34
N ALA A 75 -6.09 -22.41 2.47
CA ALA A 75 -5.61 -23.74 2.88
C ALA A 75 -4.39 -23.64 3.81
N ALA A 76 -3.41 -22.79 3.48
CA ALA A 76 -2.23 -22.55 4.32
C ALA A 76 -2.60 -22.03 5.71
N ALA A 77 -3.49 -21.04 5.76
CA ALA A 77 -3.98 -20.47 7.02
C ALA A 77 -4.74 -21.51 7.86
N THR A 78 -5.69 -22.23 7.25
CA THR A 78 -6.52 -23.23 7.93
C THR A 78 -5.66 -24.36 8.49
N HIS A 79 -4.69 -24.84 7.71
CA HIS A 79 -3.75 -25.87 8.19
C HIS A 79 -2.97 -25.38 9.41
N GLN A 80 -2.41 -24.16 9.35
CA GLN A 80 -1.59 -23.61 10.43
C GLN A 80 -2.40 -23.27 11.69
N LEU A 81 -3.66 -22.84 11.53
CA LEU A 81 -4.58 -22.62 12.66
C LEU A 81 -4.79 -23.90 13.49
N GLY A 82 -4.76 -25.07 12.85
CA GLY A 82 -4.86 -26.37 13.54
C GLY A 82 -3.57 -26.82 14.21
N ARG A 83 -2.45 -26.09 14.10
CA ARG A 83 -1.13 -26.47 14.65
C ARG A 83 -0.67 -25.50 15.76
N LEU A 84 -0.24 -24.33 15.35
CA LEU A 84 0.33 -23.30 16.25
C LEU A 84 0.14 -21.91 15.62
N THR A 85 -0.46 -21.00 16.35
CA THR A 85 -0.73 -19.63 15.87
C THR A 85 0.32 -18.62 16.33
N LEU A 86 0.83 -18.79 17.57
CA LEU A 86 1.80 -17.88 18.17
C LEU A 86 2.75 -18.63 19.09
N SER A 87 4.06 -18.35 18.98
CA SER A 87 5.10 -18.80 19.92
C SER A 87 5.86 -17.63 20.53
N SER A 88 5.64 -16.39 20.09
CA SER A 88 6.50 -15.23 20.26
C SER A 88 7.93 -15.47 19.74
N ARG A 89 8.80 -14.45 19.85
CA ARG A 89 10.24 -14.58 19.48
C ARG A 89 11.10 -15.08 20.65
N ALA A 90 10.49 -15.42 21.78
CA ALA A 90 11.17 -16.09 22.89
C ALA A 90 11.56 -17.53 22.56
N PHE A 91 10.88 -18.14 21.57
CA PHE A 91 11.11 -19.50 21.12
C PHE A 91 11.26 -19.52 19.58
N HIS A 92 11.94 -20.56 19.08
CA HIS A 92 11.96 -20.86 17.66
C HIS A 92 10.68 -21.63 17.27
N HIS A 93 10.27 -21.49 16.01
CA HIS A 93 9.26 -22.34 15.38
C HIS A 93 9.70 -22.74 13.96
N ASP A 94 9.12 -23.78 13.45
CA ASP A 94 9.56 -24.47 12.23
C ASP A 94 9.43 -23.63 10.93
N LEU A 95 8.54 -22.65 10.88
CA LEU A 95 8.28 -21.86 9.66
C LEU A 95 9.09 -20.56 9.57
N PHE A 96 9.61 -20.03 10.70
CA PHE A 96 10.21 -18.70 10.70
C PHE A 96 11.44 -18.58 9.79
N GLY A 97 12.37 -19.53 9.92
CA GLY A 97 13.60 -19.54 9.10
C GLY A 97 13.31 -19.73 7.61
N ALA A 98 12.34 -20.60 7.29
CA ALA A 98 11.90 -20.83 5.92
C ALA A 98 11.29 -19.57 5.32
N PHE A 99 10.36 -18.91 6.03
CA PHE A 99 9.74 -17.67 5.57
C PHE A 99 10.77 -16.56 5.32
N CYS A 100 11.71 -16.35 6.25
CA CYS A 100 12.74 -15.34 6.08
C CYS A 100 13.65 -15.66 4.88
N ARG A 101 14.04 -16.93 4.68
CA ARG A 101 14.87 -17.33 3.55
C ARG A 101 14.14 -17.13 2.22
N GLU A 102 12.97 -17.72 2.06
CA GLU A 102 12.21 -17.67 0.81
C GLU A 102 11.86 -16.23 0.41
N LEU A 103 11.51 -15.37 1.40
CA LEU A 103 11.23 -13.97 1.13
C LEU A 103 12.50 -13.19 0.74
N ALA A 104 13.64 -13.45 1.40
CA ALA A 104 14.92 -12.86 1.04
C ALA A 104 15.37 -13.28 -0.36
N GLU A 105 15.26 -14.56 -0.69
CA GLU A 105 15.59 -15.10 -2.01
C GLU A 105 14.70 -14.51 -3.10
N LEU A 106 13.36 -14.45 -2.87
CA LEU A 106 12.41 -13.85 -3.81
C LEU A 106 12.74 -12.38 -4.11
N THR A 107 13.08 -11.61 -3.08
CA THR A 107 13.38 -10.16 -3.22
C THR A 107 14.85 -9.87 -3.54
N ALA A 108 15.68 -10.90 -3.72
CA ALA A 108 17.13 -10.80 -3.92
C ALA A 108 17.81 -9.93 -2.83
N THR A 109 17.43 -10.16 -1.56
CA THR A 109 17.97 -9.52 -0.36
C THR A 109 18.66 -10.54 0.55
N GLU A 110 19.23 -10.08 1.69
CA GLU A 110 20.09 -10.94 2.53
C GLU A 110 19.50 -11.26 3.91
N MET A 111 18.59 -10.42 4.40
CA MET A 111 17.96 -10.56 5.71
C MET A 111 16.53 -10.04 5.71
N VAL A 112 15.73 -10.57 6.64
CA VAL A 112 14.32 -10.21 6.83
C VAL A 112 14.05 -9.93 8.30
N LEU A 113 13.38 -8.81 8.57
CA LEU A 113 12.82 -8.46 9.88
C LEU A 113 11.29 -8.47 9.75
N PRO A 114 10.59 -9.57 10.11
CA PRO A 114 9.15 -9.64 10.02
C PRO A 114 8.47 -8.77 11.08
N MET A 115 7.42 -8.05 10.65
CA MET A 115 6.53 -7.24 11.47
C MET A 115 5.07 -7.58 11.11
N ASN A 116 4.09 -6.76 11.53
CA ASN A 116 2.68 -7.04 11.29
C ASN A 116 2.05 -6.05 10.29
N SER A 117 2.19 -4.75 10.54
CA SER A 117 1.65 -3.70 9.67
C SER A 117 2.73 -3.00 8.84
N GLY A 118 2.33 -2.37 7.73
CA GLY A 118 3.25 -1.56 6.93
C GLY A 118 3.90 -0.43 7.75
N ALA A 119 3.12 0.20 8.64
CA ALA A 119 3.65 1.24 9.52
C ALA A 119 4.74 0.70 10.47
N GLU A 120 4.58 -0.51 11.03
CA GLU A 120 5.63 -1.14 11.84
C GLU A 120 6.89 -1.44 11.01
N ALA A 121 6.75 -1.87 9.77
CA ALA A 121 7.90 -2.08 8.88
C ALA A 121 8.63 -0.77 8.60
N VAL A 122 7.92 0.32 8.30
CA VAL A 122 8.51 1.65 8.09
C VAL A 122 9.19 2.17 9.35
N GLU A 123 8.54 2.09 10.51
CA GLU A 123 9.14 2.48 11.80
C GLU A 123 10.42 1.66 12.11
N SER A 124 10.40 0.36 11.79
CA SER A 124 11.56 -0.52 11.95
C SER A 124 12.69 -0.13 11.01
N ALA A 125 12.40 0.21 9.74
CA ALA A 125 13.38 0.70 8.78
C ALA A 125 13.98 2.03 9.23
N ILE A 126 13.19 2.98 9.70
CA ILE A 126 13.65 4.26 10.26
C ILE A 126 14.60 4.01 11.46
N LYS A 127 14.21 3.13 12.39
CA LYS A 127 15.02 2.81 13.56
C LYS A 127 16.37 2.22 13.18
N VAL A 128 16.39 1.23 12.29
CA VAL A 128 17.65 0.55 11.92
C VAL A 128 18.56 1.48 11.10
N VAL A 129 17.99 2.36 10.28
CA VAL A 129 18.76 3.37 9.54
C VAL A 129 19.40 4.40 10.48
N ARG A 130 18.68 4.88 11.49
CA ARG A 130 19.27 5.75 12.53
C ARG A 130 20.38 5.04 13.29
N LEU A 131 20.20 3.76 13.62
CA LEU A 131 21.22 2.93 14.24
C LEU A 131 22.46 2.77 13.33
N TRP A 132 22.24 2.51 12.03
CA TRP A 132 23.32 2.42 11.05
C TRP A 132 24.06 3.76 10.88
N ALA A 133 23.33 4.87 10.82
CA ALA A 133 23.92 6.20 10.72
C ALA A 133 24.85 6.48 11.89
N HIS A 134 24.45 6.12 13.10
CA HIS A 134 25.27 6.29 14.30
C HIS A 134 26.47 5.32 14.36
N ARG A 135 26.21 4.00 14.16
CA ARG A 135 27.24 2.97 14.39
C ARG A 135 28.21 2.78 13.23
N VAL A 136 27.78 3.10 11.99
CA VAL A 136 28.56 2.82 10.77
C VAL A 136 28.95 4.10 10.05
N LYS A 137 28.02 5.01 9.78
CA LYS A 137 28.30 6.27 9.07
C LYS A 137 29.02 7.30 9.96
N GLY A 138 28.95 7.17 11.29
CA GLY A 138 29.58 8.09 12.25
C GLY A 138 28.78 9.37 12.48
N VAL A 139 27.50 9.39 12.16
CA VAL A 139 26.61 10.51 12.47
C VAL A 139 26.39 10.57 13.99
N PRO A 140 26.56 11.73 14.65
CA PRO A 140 26.33 11.86 16.08
C PRO A 140 24.93 11.38 16.49
N ASP A 141 24.83 10.71 17.63
CA ASP A 141 23.57 10.19 18.15
C ASP A 141 22.49 11.29 18.23
N GLY A 142 21.27 10.95 17.84
CA GLY A 142 20.13 11.87 17.84
C GLY A 142 20.11 12.92 16.72
N THR A 143 21.10 12.93 15.80
CA THR A 143 21.19 13.97 14.74
C THR A 143 21.00 13.46 13.31
N ALA A 144 20.79 12.15 13.12
CA ALA A 144 20.59 11.56 11.80
C ALA A 144 19.31 12.10 11.12
N GLU A 145 19.45 12.45 9.84
CA GLU A 145 18.39 12.97 8.99
C GLU A 145 17.99 11.94 7.94
N ILE A 146 16.70 11.86 7.63
CA ILE A 146 16.15 11.03 6.56
C ILE A 146 15.41 11.96 5.61
N VAL A 147 15.75 11.95 4.33
CA VAL A 147 15.03 12.68 3.30
C VAL A 147 13.82 11.87 2.87
N VAL A 148 12.66 12.52 2.76
CA VAL A 148 11.39 11.93 2.36
C VAL A 148 10.73 12.77 1.26
N ALA A 149 9.94 12.15 0.39
CA ALA A 149 9.23 12.87 -0.65
C ALA A 149 7.93 13.50 -0.13
N GLY A 150 7.54 14.66 -0.63
CA GLY A 150 6.22 15.23 -0.42
C GLY A 150 5.13 14.36 -1.06
N GLY A 151 3.91 14.42 -0.54
CA GLY A 151 2.80 13.56 -0.98
C GLY A 151 2.91 12.11 -0.50
N ASN A 152 3.86 11.79 0.38
CA ASN A 152 4.09 10.44 0.86
C ASN A 152 2.96 9.91 1.75
N PHE A 153 2.85 8.57 1.75
CA PHE A 153 2.04 7.84 2.72
C PHE A 153 2.78 6.58 3.20
N HIS A 154 3.34 6.65 4.39
CA HIS A 154 4.09 5.56 5.01
C HIS A 154 3.39 4.94 6.23
N GLY A 155 2.18 5.40 6.54
CA GLY A 155 1.39 5.01 7.70
C GLY A 155 0.92 6.21 8.52
N ARG A 156 0.41 5.95 9.73
CA ARG A 156 -0.20 6.99 10.59
C ARG A 156 0.29 6.97 12.03
N THR A 157 1.49 6.46 12.28
CA THR A 157 2.14 6.58 13.60
C THR A 157 2.60 8.01 13.85
N THR A 158 2.87 8.35 15.11
CA THR A 158 3.33 9.71 15.49
C THR A 158 4.65 10.08 14.81
N THR A 159 5.57 9.13 14.58
CA THR A 159 6.79 9.39 13.81
C THR A 159 6.49 9.64 12.34
N ILE A 160 5.63 8.80 11.73
CA ILE A 160 5.35 8.87 10.29
C ILE A 160 4.57 10.15 9.95
N VAL A 161 3.59 10.55 10.75
CA VAL A 161 2.86 11.81 10.50
C VAL A 161 3.74 13.05 10.68
N SER A 162 4.90 12.92 11.35
CA SER A 162 5.84 14.03 11.52
C SER A 162 6.40 14.56 10.19
N PHE A 163 6.47 13.71 9.16
CA PHE A 163 6.95 14.07 7.83
C PHE A 163 5.87 13.94 6.74
N SER A 164 4.62 13.72 7.11
CA SER A 164 3.50 13.80 6.18
C SER A 164 3.30 15.24 5.70
N THR A 165 2.93 15.39 4.43
CA THR A 165 2.49 16.67 3.86
C THR A 165 0.97 16.78 3.76
N ASP A 166 0.24 15.75 4.20
CA ASP A 166 -1.21 15.77 4.34
C ASP A 166 -1.59 16.46 5.65
N GLU A 167 -2.12 17.68 5.55
CA GLU A 167 -2.50 18.47 6.71
C GLU A 167 -3.58 17.79 7.56
N ILE A 168 -4.50 17.04 6.94
CA ILE A 168 -5.55 16.28 7.66
C ILE A 168 -4.93 15.18 8.54
N ALA A 169 -3.86 14.54 8.03
CA ALA A 169 -3.17 13.48 8.77
C ALA A 169 -2.23 14.01 9.86
N ARG A 170 -1.90 15.32 9.83
CA ARG A 170 -0.85 15.94 10.64
C ARG A 170 -1.38 16.91 11.70
N ALA A 171 -2.40 17.72 11.38
CA ALA A 171 -2.89 18.77 12.26
C ALA A 171 -3.37 18.21 13.61
N GLY A 172 -2.88 18.79 14.71
CA GLY A 172 -3.26 18.40 16.07
C GLY A 172 -2.53 17.19 16.66
N PHE A 173 -1.65 16.51 15.90
CA PHE A 173 -0.95 15.29 16.37
C PHE A 173 0.51 15.52 16.80
N GLY A 174 0.95 16.80 16.94
CA GLY A 174 2.26 17.10 17.51
C GLY A 174 2.36 16.78 19.01
N PRO A 175 3.57 16.78 19.61
CA PRO A 175 4.83 17.20 19.03
C PRO A 175 5.40 16.22 18.01
N PHE A 176 6.05 16.74 16.95
CA PHE A 176 6.55 15.94 15.85
C PHE A 176 7.95 15.41 16.10
N THR A 177 8.21 14.18 15.64
CA THR A 177 9.54 13.55 15.70
C THR A 177 10.48 14.27 14.73
N PRO A 178 11.66 14.75 15.18
CA PRO A 178 12.63 15.44 14.33
C PRO A 178 13.46 14.48 13.47
N GLY A 179 14.27 15.06 12.57
CA GLY A 179 15.23 14.31 11.75
C GLY A 179 14.64 13.87 10.41
N PHE A 180 13.66 14.58 9.88
CA PHE A 180 13.12 14.37 8.53
C PHE A 180 13.20 15.65 7.71
N VAL A 181 13.60 15.51 6.44
CA VAL A 181 13.66 16.60 5.47
C VAL A 181 12.74 16.25 4.30
N VAL A 182 11.72 17.06 4.07
CA VAL A 182 10.74 16.82 3.00
C VAL A 182 11.18 17.56 1.74
N VAL A 183 11.24 16.84 0.60
CA VAL A 183 11.52 17.40 -0.73
C VAL A 183 10.37 17.08 -1.70
N PRO A 184 10.13 17.87 -2.76
CA PRO A 184 9.12 17.51 -3.75
C PRO A 184 9.41 16.16 -4.41
N TYR A 185 8.37 15.37 -4.65
CA TYR A 185 8.50 14.08 -5.34
C TYR A 185 8.86 14.29 -6.81
N GLY A 186 9.90 13.61 -7.29
CA GLY A 186 10.37 13.74 -8.67
C GLY A 186 11.37 14.91 -8.89
N ASP A 187 11.73 15.67 -7.85
CA ASP A 187 12.66 16.80 -7.92
C ASP A 187 14.04 16.38 -7.41
N LEU A 188 14.98 16.16 -8.34
CA LEU A 188 16.37 15.78 -8.01
C LEU A 188 17.20 16.95 -7.48
N ASP A 189 16.95 18.17 -7.93
CA ASP A 189 17.69 19.34 -7.46
C ASP A 189 17.36 19.61 -5.99
N ALA A 190 16.09 19.52 -5.62
CA ALA A 190 15.66 19.61 -4.24
C ALA A 190 16.23 18.47 -3.38
N LEU A 191 16.29 17.24 -3.91
CA LEU A 191 16.94 16.12 -3.22
C LEU A 191 18.41 16.40 -2.96
N HIS A 192 19.17 16.80 -3.98
CA HIS A 192 20.59 17.13 -3.83
C HIS A 192 20.81 18.26 -2.83
N GLY A 193 19.96 19.29 -2.87
CA GLY A 193 20.01 20.41 -1.92
C GLY A 193 19.71 20.03 -0.47
N ALA A 194 19.02 18.93 -0.23
CA ALA A 194 18.66 18.41 1.09
C ALA A 194 19.74 17.51 1.72
N ILE A 195 20.71 17.05 0.92
CA ILE A 195 21.77 16.14 1.41
C ILE A 195 22.78 16.89 2.26
N THR A 196 23.00 16.41 3.48
CA THR A 196 24.02 16.91 4.42
C THR A 196 24.90 15.76 4.92
N ALA A 197 25.94 16.07 5.66
CA ALA A 197 26.76 15.05 6.33
C ALA A 197 25.96 14.18 7.34
N ARG A 198 24.81 14.67 7.80
CA ARG A 198 23.92 13.95 8.73
C ARG A 198 22.85 13.11 8.02
N THR A 199 22.68 13.28 6.71
CA THR A 199 21.67 12.51 5.96
C THR A 199 22.05 11.03 5.94
N ALA A 200 21.20 10.23 6.54
CA ALA A 200 21.39 8.78 6.69
C ALA A 200 20.78 8.00 5.52
N ALA A 201 19.62 8.43 5.05
CA ALA A 201 18.88 7.74 4.01
C ALA A 201 17.92 8.64 3.24
N VAL A 202 17.48 8.14 2.09
CA VAL A 202 16.24 8.56 1.42
C VAL A 202 15.19 7.47 1.64
N LEU A 203 13.99 7.84 2.09
CA LEU A 203 12.81 6.97 2.17
C LEU A 203 11.81 7.41 1.11
N ILE A 204 11.45 6.51 0.20
CA ILE A 204 10.62 6.84 -0.95
C ILE A 204 9.65 5.70 -1.30
N GLU A 205 8.44 6.06 -1.72
CA GLU A 205 7.54 5.14 -2.46
C GLU A 205 7.95 5.19 -3.93
N PRO A 206 8.26 4.05 -4.58
CA PRO A 206 8.54 4.05 -6.03
C PRO A 206 7.36 4.51 -6.88
N VAL A 207 6.14 4.29 -6.39
CA VAL A 207 4.89 4.85 -6.91
C VAL A 207 4.07 5.32 -5.72
N GLN A 208 3.73 6.60 -5.67
CA GLN A 208 2.95 7.17 -4.58
C GLN A 208 1.47 6.84 -4.72
N GLY A 209 0.98 5.90 -3.92
CA GLY A 209 -0.39 5.41 -4.01
C GLY A 209 -1.43 6.42 -3.57
N GLU A 210 -1.28 6.96 -2.38
CA GLU A 210 -2.27 7.86 -1.77
C GLU A 210 -2.29 9.25 -2.44
N ALA A 211 -1.18 9.68 -3.07
CA ALA A 211 -1.12 10.92 -3.84
C ALA A 211 -1.83 10.85 -5.21
N GLY A 212 -2.45 9.71 -5.56
CA GLY A 212 -3.15 9.52 -6.83
C GLY A 212 -2.41 8.62 -7.82
N VAL A 213 -1.72 7.60 -7.34
CA VAL A 213 -0.94 6.62 -8.10
C VAL A 213 0.13 7.31 -8.97
N LEU A 214 0.88 8.20 -8.37
CA LEU A 214 1.88 8.99 -9.06
C LEU A 214 3.14 8.16 -9.33
N VAL A 215 3.49 8.05 -10.61
CA VAL A 215 4.76 7.50 -11.08
C VAL A 215 5.74 8.66 -11.27
N PRO A 216 6.99 8.56 -10.78
CA PRO A 216 7.95 9.63 -10.94
C PRO A 216 8.43 9.74 -12.39
N PRO A 217 9.11 10.85 -12.77
CA PRO A 217 9.72 10.97 -14.09
C PRO A 217 10.68 9.79 -14.37
N PRO A 218 10.78 9.33 -15.63
CA PRO A 218 11.69 8.25 -15.98
C PRO A 218 13.13 8.56 -15.57
N GLY A 219 13.82 7.56 -14.98
CA GLY A 219 15.20 7.70 -14.49
C GLY A 219 15.33 8.39 -13.13
N TYR A 220 14.25 8.89 -12.55
CA TYR A 220 14.29 9.53 -11.24
C TYR A 220 14.77 8.58 -10.14
N LEU A 221 14.24 7.36 -10.08
CA LEU A 221 14.61 6.39 -9.04
C LEU A 221 16.08 5.94 -9.19
N ALA A 222 16.55 5.80 -10.43
CA ALA A 222 17.96 5.52 -10.70
C ALA A 222 18.87 6.67 -10.24
N ALA A 223 18.47 7.92 -10.46
CA ALA A 223 19.21 9.08 -10.00
C ALA A 223 19.20 9.23 -8.47
N VAL A 224 18.06 8.91 -7.81
CA VAL A 224 17.99 8.84 -6.33
C VAL A 224 18.97 7.79 -5.79
N ARG A 225 19.06 6.61 -6.44
CA ARG A 225 20.05 5.58 -6.05
C ARG A 225 21.48 6.10 -6.17
N ALA A 226 21.80 6.72 -7.31
CA ALA A 226 23.13 7.29 -7.53
C ALA A 226 23.47 8.37 -6.48
N ALA A 227 22.53 9.27 -6.17
CA ALA A 227 22.73 10.28 -5.14
C ALA A 227 23.00 9.66 -3.74
N CYS A 228 22.30 8.56 -3.43
CA CYS A 228 22.55 7.82 -2.19
C CYS A 228 23.93 7.19 -2.17
N ASP A 229 24.37 6.59 -3.28
CA ASP A 229 25.70 5.97 -3.40
C ASP A 229 26.82 7.02 -3.26
N ASP A 230 26.70 8.14 -3.96
CA ASP A 230 27.70 9.23 -3.96
C ASP A 230 27.85 9.87 -2.57
N ALA A 231 26.75 9.98 -1.82
CA ALA A 231 26.74 10.57 -0.48
C ALA A 231 26.94 9.53 0.65
N GLY A 232 27.14 8.26 0.31
CA GLY A 232 27.24 7.18 1.30
C GLY A 232 26.00 7.09 2.21
N MET A 233 24.81 7.19 1.61
CA MET A 233 23.52 7.09 2.28
C MET A 233 22.80 5.78 1.89
N LEU A 234 21.81 5.40 2.67
CA LEU A 234 20.95 4.27 2.35
C LEU A 234 19.73 4.72 1.53
N LEU A 235 19.25 3.83 0.64
CA LEU A 235 17.94 3.95 0.00
C LEU A 235 16.96 2.98 0.66
N ILE A 236 15.85 3.51 1.16
CA ILE A 236 14.71 2.74 1.66
C ILE A 236 13.57 2.88 0.65
N ALA A 237 13.16 1.77 0.04
CA ALA A 237 11.98 1.74 -0.81
C ALA A 237 10.76 1.23 -0.04
N ASP A 238 9.73 2.06 0.05
CA ASP A 238 8.44 1.62 0.58
C ASP A 238 7.62 0.97 -0.54
N GLU A 239 7.69 -0.36 -0.57
CA GLU A 239 6.98 -1.22 -1.52
C GLU A 239 5.72 -1.86 -0.91
N VAL A 240 5.23 -1.31 0.19
CA VAL A 240 4.05 -1.83 0.90
C VAL A 240 2.81 -1.85 -0.02
N GLN A 241 2.65 -0.85 -0.89
CA GLN A 241 1.53 -0.79 -1.83
C GLN A 241 1.93 -1.09 -3.27
N SER A 242 3.10 -0.67 -3.72
CA SER A 242 3.58 -0.77 -5.09
C SER A 242 4.17 -2.13 -5.43
N GLY A 243 4.70 -2.84 -4.44
CA GLY A 243 5.36 -4.12 -4.61
C GLY A 243 4.41 -5.32 -4.80
N LEU A 244 5.03 -6.49 -4.79
CA LEU A 244 4.37 -7.79 -4.82
C LEU A 244 3.40 -7.93 -6.00
N ALA A 245 3.92 -7.63 -7.20
CA ALA A 245 3.30 -7.73 -8.52
C ALA A 245 2.28 -6.61 -8.87
N ARG A 246 1.96 -5.67 -7.97
CA ARG A 246 0.94 -4.65 -8.25
C ARG A 246 1.23 -3.83 -9.51
N THR A 247 2.50 -3.46 -9.72
CA THR A 247 2.92 -2.62 -10.86
C THR A 247 3.36 -3.40 -12.10
N GLY A 248 3.30 -4.73 -12.06
CA GLY A 248 3.75 -5.60 -13.17
C GLY A 248 5.14 -6.20 -12.98
N GLU A 249 5.92 -5.70 -12.04
CA GLU A 249 7.17 -6.30 -11.58
C GLU A 249 7.02 -6.81 -10.14
N LEU A 250 7.98 -7.59 -9.65
CA LEU A 250 7.95 -8.06 -8.27
C LEU A 250 8.00 -6.87 -7.31
N LEU A 251 8.94 -5.96 -7.52
CA LEU A 251 9.09 -4.70 -6.82
C LEU A 251 9.02 -3.56 -7.84
N ALA A 252 8.42 -2.43 -7.48
CA ALA A 252 8.26 -1.32 -8.43
C ALA A 252 9.59 -0.68 -8.82
N LEU A 253 10.63 -0.76 -7.97
CA LEU A 253 11.99 -0.35 -8.33
C LEU A 253 12.59 -1.17 -9.49
N ASP A 254 12.13 -2.41 -9.71
CA ASP A 254 12.65 -3.26 -10.79
C ASP A 254 12.38 -2.68 -12.18
N HIS A 255 11.38 -1.79 -12.34
CA HIS A 255 11.12 -1.09 -13.60
C HIS A 255 12.27 -0.21 -14.09
N GLU A 256 13.10 0.28 -13.18
CA GLU A 256 14.30 1.06 -13.52
C GLU A 256 15.61 0.30 -13.23
N GLY A 257 15.54 -1.00 -12.91
CA GLY A 257 16.71 -1.82 -12.57
C GLY A 257 17.42 -1.37 -11.29
N VAL A 258 16.72 -0.66 -10.40
CA VAL A 258 17.26 -0.09 -9.16
C VAL A 258 17.14 -1.08 -8.02
N ARG A 259 18.17 -1.12 -7.16
CA ARG A 259 18.16 -1.89 -5.91
C ARG A 259 18.25 -0.94 -4.71
N ALA A 260 17.32 -1.08 -3.76
CA ALA A 260 17.40 -0.38 -2.48
C ALA A 260 18.26 -1.16 -1.48
N ASP A 261 18.74 -0.46 -0.44
CA ASP A 261 19.41 -1.10 0.70
C ASP A 261 18.42 -1.79 1.62
N LEU A 262 17.22 -1.20 1.75
CA LEU A 262 16.09 -1.74 2.49
C LEU A 262 14.79 -1.57 1.70
N TYR A 263 13.91 -2.55 1.81
CA TYR A 263 12.53 -2.46 1.33
C TYR A 263 11.58 -2.69 2.49
N THR A 264 10.48 -1.93 2.56
CA THR A 264 9.35 -2.26 3.42
C THR A 264 8.27 -2.95 2.59
N LEU A 265 7.80 -4.10 3.07
CA LEU A 265 6.77 -4.91 2.44
C LEU A 265 5.60 -5.08 3.40
N GLY A 266 4.40 -5.23 2.87
CA GLY A 266 3.19 -5.39 3.68
C GLY A 266 1.99 -5.73 2.80
N LYS A 267 0.80 -5.35 3.22
CA LYS A 267 -0.44 -5.52 2.44
C LYS A 267 -0.56 -6.91 1.79
N ALA A 268 -0.26 -7.03 0.48
CA ALA A 268 -0.32 -8.29 -0.26
C ALA A 268 0.53 -9.42 0.35
N LEU A 269 1.57 -9.11 1.15
CA LEU A 269 2.37 -10.14 1.83
C LEU A 269 1.53 -10.99 2.79
N GLY A 270 0.44 -10.44 3.32
CA GLY A 270 -0.54 -11.13 4.14
C GLY A 270 -1.64 -11.86 3.36
N GLY A 271 -1.62 -11.80 2.03
CA GLY A 271 -2.54 -12.52 1.13
C GLY A 271 -4.02 -12.16 1.33
N GLY A 272 -4.33 -11.04 1.99
CA GLY A 272 -5.71 -10.69 2.39
C GLY A 272 -6.28 -11.59 3.51
N ILE A 273 -5.43 -12.41 4.16
CA ILE A 273 -5.82 -13.36 5.21
C ILE A 273 -5.42 -12.85 6.61
N VAL A 274 -4.16 -12.42 6.76
CA VAL A 274 -3.60 -11.95 8.03
C VAL A 274 -2.70 -10.73 7.82
N PRO A 275 -2.57 -9.84 8.81
CA PRO A 275 -1.57 -8.78 8.74
C PRO A 275 -0.15 -9.38 8.77
N VAL A 276 0.62 -9.13 7.72
CA VAL A 276 2.06 -9.48 7.63
C VAL A 276 2.79 -8.33 6.95
N SER A 277 3.91 -7.96 7.52
CA SER A 277 4.87 -7.03 6.91
C SER A 277 6.29 -7.45 7.20
N ALA A 278 7.23 -6.88 6.51
CA ALA A 278 8.65 -7.11 6.75
C ALA A 278 9.48 -5.91 6.28
N VAL A 279 10.63 -5.73 6.93
CA VAL A 279 11.78 -5.04 6.34
C VAL A 279 12.69 -6.10 5.77
N VAL A 280 13.00 -6.02 4.49
CA VAL A 280 13.98 -6.89 3.82
C VAL A 280 15.15 -6.06 3.31
N GLY A 281 16.36 -6.57 3.32
CA GLY A 281 17.49 -5.80 2.85
C GLY A 281 18.86 -6.36 3.22
N ARG A 282 19.85 -5.48 3.21
CA ARG A 282 21.26 -5.82 3.39
C ARG A 282 21.57 -6.27 4.83
N ARG A 283 22.32 -7.35 4.94
CA ARG A 283 22.84 -7.85 6.24
C ARG A 283 23.68 -6.82 6.98
N ALA A 284 24.45 -6.01 6.26
CA ALA A 284 25.25 -4.94 6.83
C ALA A 284 24.43 -3.86 7.55
N VAL A 285 23.12 -3.79 7.29
CA VAL A 285 22.18 -2.85 7.93
C VAL A 285 21.32 -3.58 8.95
N LEU A 286 20.51 -4.59 8.53
CA LEU A 286 19.58 -5.30 9.42
C LEU A 286 20.32 -6.11 10.51
N GLY A 287 21.53 -6.62 10.23
CA GLY A 287 22.35 -7.37 11.16
C GLY A 287 22.97 -6.55 12.29
N LEU A 288 22.78 -5.22 12.29
CA LEU A 288 23.21 -4.35 13.40
C LEU A 288 22.33 -4.47 14.63
N LEU A 289 21.10 -4.92 14.48
CA LEU A 289 20.16 -5.08 15.59
C LEU A 289 20.63 -6.20 16.53
N ARG A 290 20.70 -5.89 17.81
CA ARG A 290 21.10 -6.81 18.89
C ARG A 290 19.88 -7.20 19.74
N PRO A 291 19.98 -8.32 20.48
CA PRO A 291 18.92 -8.70 21.42
C PRO A 291 18.52 -7.54 22.34
N GLY A 292 17.21 -7.27 22.45
CA GLY A 292 16.63 -6.19 23.26
C GLY A 292 16.50 -4.84 22.55
N GLU A 293 17.14 -4.60 21.41
CA GLU A 293 17.07 -3.29 20.72
C GLU A 293 15.81 -3.10 19.89
N HIS A 294 15.18 -4.19 19.45
CA HIS A 294 13.92 -4.17 18.68
C HIS A 294 13.14 -5.46 18.87
N GLY A 295 11.82 -5.41 18.72
CA GLY A 295 10.99 -6.59 18.88
C GLY A 295 9.52 -6.37 18.54
N SER A 296 8.81 -7.47 18.38
CA SER A 296 7.37 -7.54 18.17
C SER A 296 6.86 -8.87 18.73
N THR A 297 5.74 -8.84 19.44
CA THR A 297 5.11 -10.07 19.97
C THR A 297 4.61 -10.96 18.84
N PHE A 298 3.99 -10.36 17.82
CA PHE A 298 3.37 -11.08 16.70
C PHE A 298 4.21 -11.11 15.42
N GLY A 299 5.24 -10.27 15.29
CA GLY A 299 6.07 -10.23 14.08
C GLY A 299 6.73 -11.58 13.80
N GLY A 300 6.42 -12.18 12.64
CA GLY A 300 6.90 -13.50 12.24
C GLY A 300 6.26 -14.65 13.02
N ASN A 301 5.01 -14.52 13.46
CA ASN A 301 4.27 -15.62 14.08
C ASN A 301 4.01 -16.77 13.08
N PRO A 302 3.79 -18.01 13.57
CA PRO A 302 3.61 -19.18 12.70
C PRO A 302 2.51 -19.05 11.64
N LEU A 303 1.37 -18.43 11.99
CA LEU A 303 0.27 -18.23 11.05
C LEU A 303 0.66 -17.25 9.94
N ALA A 304 1.27 -16.13 10.30
CA ALA A 304 1.79 -15.14 9.36
C ALA A 304 2.87 -15.73 8.44
N CYS A 305 3.78 -16.55 8.98
CA CYS A 305 4.82 -17.23 8.20
C CYS A 305 4.22 -18.26 7.23
N ALA A 306 3.21 -19.01 7.64
CA ALA A 306 2.54 -19.99 6.77
C ALA A 306 1.87 -19.32 5.56
N VAL A 307 1.12 -18.24 5.81
CA VAL A 307 0.48 -17.47 4.75
C VAL A 307 1.51 -16.76 3.89
N GLY A 308 2.52 -16.10 4.49
CA GLY A 308 3.59 -15.42 3.77
C GLY A 308 4.40 -16.37 2.87
N LEU A 309 4.70 -17.59 3.31
CA LEU A 309 5.33 -18.62 2.47
C LEU A 309 4.47 -18.98 1.24
N ALA A 310 3.15 -19.11 1.43
CA ALA A 310 2.25 -19.38 0.32
C ALA A 310 2.17 -18.20 -0.65
N VAL A 311 2.21 -16.96 -0.15
CA VAL A 311 2.30 -15.74 -0.98
C VAL A 311 3.60 -15.71 -1.77
N VAL A 312 4.75 -15.98 -1.13
CA VAL A 312 6.07 -16.06 -1.79
C VAL A 312 6.04 -17.10 -2.92
N ALA A 313 5.49 -18.29 -2.66
CA ALA A 313 5.38 -19.35 -3.67
C ALA A 313 4.51 -18.92 -4.87
N LEU A 314 3.40 -18.22 -4.66
CA LEU A 314 2.57 -17.69 -5.73
C LEU A 314 3.31 -16.63 -6.57
N LEU A 315 4.01 -15.70 -5.93
CA LEU A 315 4.78 -14.65 -6.61
C LEU A 315 5.98 -15.19 -7.39
N ALA A 316 6.62 -16.25 -6.89
CA ALA A 316 7.77 -16.89 -7.54
C ALA A 316 7.42 -17.51 -8.90
N THR A 317 6.14 -17.79 -9.19
CA THR A 317 5.69 -18.26 -10.51
C THR A 317 5.84 -17.20 -11.61
N GLY A 318 5.84 -15.91 -11.26
CA GLY A 318 5.81 -14.80 -12.23
C GLY A 318 4.44 -14.56 -12.86
N GLU A 319 3.44 -15.38 -12.56
CA GLU A 319 2.10 -15.26 -13.14
C GLU A 319 1.43 -13.94 -12.83
N PHE A 320 1.44 -13.53 -11.56
CA PHE A 320 0.77 -12.28 -11.13
C PHE A 320 1.44 -11.02 -11.72
N GLN A 321 2.76 -11.03 -11.87
CA GLN A 321 3.50 -9.97 -12.55
C GLN A 321 3.08 -9.89 -14.04
N ALA A 322 3.03 -11.03 -14.72
CA ALA A 322 2.61 -11.11 -16.12
C ALA A 322 1.17 -10.61 -16.31
N ARG A 323 0.23 -11.07 -15.48
CA ARG A 323 -1.17 -10.63 -15.49
C ARG A 323 -1.28 -9.11 -15.26
N SER A 324 -0.55 -8.58 -14.27
CA SER A 324 -0.55 -7.14 -13.98
C SER A 324 0.00 -6.33 -15.15
N ARG A 325 1.00 -6.80 -15.89
CA ARG A 325 1.49 -6.14 -17.10
C ARG A 325 0.46 -6.17 -18.23
N GLU A 326 -0.08 -7.35 -18.54
CA GLU A 326 -1.00 -7.55 -19.64
C GLU A 326 -2.31 -6.78 -19.44
N LEU A 327 -3.00 -7.05 -18.33
CA LEU A 327 -4.28 -6.39 -18.03
C LEU A 327 -4.09 -4.92 -17.67
N GLY A 328 -2.90 -4.57 -17.12
CA GLY A 328 -2.52 -3.19 -16.85
C GLY A 328 -2.38 -2.37 -18.13
N SER A 329 -1.76 -2.91 -19.19
CA SER A 329 -1.70 -2.24 -20.50
C SER A 329 -3.12 -1.96 -21.00
N HIS A 330 -3.98 -2.97 -20.99
CA HIS A 330 -5.38 -2.81 -21.40
C HIS A 330 -6.14 -1.78 -20.55
N LEU A 331 -5.96 -1.81 -19.23
CA LEU A 331 -6.53 -0.80 -18.30
C LEU A 331 -6.14 0.62 -18.73
N HIS A 332 -4.85 0.86 -18.90
CA HIS A 332 -4.34 2.20 -19.24
C HIS A 332 -4.77 2.65 -20.63
N ASP A 333 -4.80 1.77 -21.63
CA ASP A 333 -5.29 2.07 -22.98
C ASP A 333 -6.77 2.53 -22.93
N ARG A 334 -7.63 1.78 -22.22
CA ARG A 334 -9.05 2.12 -22.05
C ARG A 334 -9.25 3.43 -21.28
N LEU A 335 -8.45 3.67 -20.23
CA LEU A 335 -8.52 4.91 -19.45
C LEU A 335 -8.01 6.13 -20.23
N ALA A 336 -7.04 5.96 -21.11
CA ALA A 336 -6.54 7.05 -21.97
C ALA A 336 -7.62 7.62 -22.89
N GLU A 337 -8.59 6.80 -23.33
CA GLU A 337 -9.75 7.24 -24.13
C GLU A 337 -10.68 8.21 -23.41
N LEU A 338 -10.59 8.29 -22.08
CA LEU A 338 -11.40 9.20 -21.26
C LEU A 338 -10.76 10.58 -21.09
N ILE A 339 -9.49 10.76 -21.45
CA ILE A 339 -8.81 12.05 -21.37
C ILE A 339 -9.50 13.05 -22.32
N GLY A 340 -9.87 14.22 -21.81
CA GLY A 340 -10.69 15.20 -22.51
C GLY A 340 -12.21 15.00 -22.38
N HIS A 341 -12.65 13.88 -21.78
CA HIS A 341 -14.05 13.58 -21.48
C HIS A 341 -14.28 13.56 -19.98
N GLY A 342 -14.06 14.70 -19.30
CA GLY A 342 -14.16 14.81 -17.84
C GLY A 342 -12.92 14.34 -17.07
N VAL A 343 -11.96 13.69 -17.75
CA VAL A 343 -10.67 13.24 -17.19
C VAL A 343 -9.57 14.14 -17.71
N THR A 344 -8.74 14.69 -16.83
CA THR A 344 -7.61 15.54 -17.19
C THR A 344 -6.33 14.75 -17.38
N ARG A 345 -6.14 13.69 -16.60
CA ARG A 345 -4.93 12.87 -16.62
C ARG A 345 -5.23 11.48 -16.05
N VAL A 346 -4.53 10.48 -16.56
CA VAL A 346 -4.43 9.14 -15.99
C VAL A 346 -2.99 8.91 -15.56
N THR A 347 -2.81 8.36 -14.36
CA THR A 347 -1.51 8.02 -13.77
C THR A 347 -1.50 6.55 -13.38
N GLY A 348 -0.34 5.97 -13.16
CA GLY A 348 -0.23 4.61 -12.65
C GLY A 348 0.65 3.70 -13.48
N ARG A 349 0.70 2.42 -13.08
CA ARG A 349 1.50 1.37 -13.72
C ARG A 349 0.97 -0.01 -13.36
N GLY A 350 0.98 -0.94 -14.32
CA GLY A 350 0.37 -2.25 -14.14
C GLY A 350 -1.14 -2.16 -13.92
N LEU A 351 -1.71 -3.04 -13.13
CA LEU A 351 -3.13 -3.02 -12.76
C LEU A 351 -3.45 -2.00 -11.65
N TRP A 352 -2.92 -0.80 -11.78
CA TRP A 352 -3.09 0.28 -10.79
C TRP A 352 -3.10 1.63 -11.47
N ALA A 353 -4.21 2.35 -11.35
CA ALA A 353 -4.41 3.64 -12.00
C ALA A 353 -5.04 4.68 -11.07
N GLY A 354 -4.63 5.93 -11.23
CA GLY A 354 -5.27 7.13 -10.72
C GLY A 354 -5.94 7.90 -11.87
N ILE A 355 -7.22 8.20 -11.72
CA ILE A 355 -8.01 8.94 -12.70
C ILE A 355 -8.26 10.32 -12.13
N HIS A 356 -7.66 11.34 -12.73
CA HIS A 356 -7.79 12.72 -12.29
C HIS A 356 -8.94 13.39 -13.03
N ILE A 357 -9.98 13.74 -12.30
CA ILE A 357 -11.22 14.34 -12.82
C ILE A 357 -11.02 15.84 -12.95
N ALA A 358 -11.62 16.46 -13.97
CA ALA A 358 -11.61 17.89 -14.15
C ALA A 358 -12.26 18.63 -12.95
N ALA A 359 -11.75 19.81 -12.61
CA ALA A 359 -12.22 20.56 -11.44
C ALA A 359 -13.71 20.97 -11.51
N GLU A 360 -14.22 21.14 -12.73
CA GLU A 360 -15.62 21.47 -13.02
C GLU A 360 -16.51 20.21 -13.07
N GLY A 361 -15.91 19.01 -13.00
CA GLY A 361 -16.60 17.74 -13.06
C GLY A 361 -17.11 17.24 -11.70
N PRO A 362 -17.60 15.99 -11.67
CA PRO A 362 -17.99 15.37 -10.41
C PRO A 362 -16.79 15.16 -9.49
N THR A 363 -17.03 15.16 -8.18
CA THR A 363 -15.99 14.78 -7.22
C THR A 363 -15.67 13.27 -7.34
N GLY A 364 -14.45 12.87 -6.93
CA GLY A 364 -14.09 11.46 -6.86
C GLY A 364 -15.09 10.61 -6.05
N ARG A 365 -15.65 11.21 -4.99
CA ARG A 365 -16.71 10.57 -4.18
C ARG A 365 -17.98 10.33 -4.98
N MET A 366 -18.45 11.31 -5.73
CA MET A 366 -19.65 11.16 -6.59
C MET A 366 -19.44 10.08 -7.63
N VAL A 367 -18.26 10.00 -8.24
CA VAL A 367 -17.92 8.93 -9.19
C VAL A 367 -17.90 7.56 -8.51
N ALA A 368 -17.33 7.45 -7.31
CA ALA A 368 -17.30 6.19 -6.56
C ALA A 368 -18.73 5.74 -6.18
N GLU A 369 -19.62 6.65 -5.80
CA GLU A 369 -21.03 6.36 -5.51
C GLU A 369 -21.82 5.96 -6.77
N ALA A 370 -21.56 6.62 -7.90
CA ALA A 370 -22.19 6.26 -9.18
C ALA A 370 -21.73 4.89 -9.70
N LEU A 371 -20.44 4.54 -9.48
CA LEU A 371 -19.90 3.20 -9.77
C LEU A 371 -20.51 2.14 -8.85
N MET A 372 -20.62 2.43 -7.55
CA MET A 372 -21.29 1.56 -6.58
C MET A 372 -22.71 1.23 -7.03
N ALA A 373 -23.47 2.24 -7.52
CA ALA A 373 -24.81 2.03 -8.06
C ALA A 373 -24.83 1.10 -9.28
N ARG A 374 -23.70 0.98 -10.01
CA ARG A 374 -23.49 0.06 -11.15
C ARG A 374 -22.83 -1.26 -10.79
N GLY A 375 -22.60 -1.53 -9.49
CA GLY A 375 -22.01 -2.78 -9.03
C GLY A 375 -20.48 -2.82 -9.11
N VAL A 376 -19.80 -1.67 -9.06
CA VAL A 376 -18.34 -1.57 -9.01
C VAL A 376 -17.93 -0.76 -7.79
N LEU A 377 -17.02 -1.29 -6.96
CA LEU A 377 -16.52 -0.62 -5.77
C LEU A 377 -15.11 -0.11 -5.99
N CYS A 378 -14.93 1.19 -5.90
CA CYS A 378 -13.65 1.87 -5.90
C CYS A 378 -13.61 2.94 -4.80
N LYS A 379 -12.51 3.66 -4.68
CA LYS A 379 -12.36 4.70 -3.67
C LYS A 379 -11.67 5.93 -4.26
N GLU A 380 -12.16 7.07 -3.86
CA GLU A 380 -11.48 8.34 -4.10
C GLU A 380 -10.20 8.47 -3.25
N THR A 381 -9.24 9.23 -3.77
CA THR A 381 -8.14 9.82 -3.02
C THR A 381 -8.09 11.29 -3.36
N HIS A 382 -8.01 12.16 -2.36
CA HIS A 382 -8.26 13.58 -2.53
C HIS A 382 -9.65 13.85 -3.16
N SER A 383 -9.98 15.12 -3.45
CA SER A 383 -11.33 15.48 -3.91
C SER A 383 -11.64 15.07 -5.35
N THR A 384 -10.63 14.98 -6.21
CA THR A 384 -10.81 14.86 -7.67
C THR A 384 -10.13 13.63 -8.28
N THR A 385 -9.66 12.67 -7.49
CA THR A 385 -8.96 11.50 -8.02
C THR A 385 -9.67 10.22 -7.59
N VAL A 386 -9.96 9.33 -8.55
CA VAL A 386 -10.45 7.98 -8.31
C VAL A 386 -9.33 6.99 -8.54
N ARG A 387 -9.17 6.02 -7.63
CA ARG A 387 -8.18 4.94 -7.78
C ARG A 387 -8.84 3.66 -8.25
N ILE A 388 -8.19 3.01 -9.20
CA ILE A 388 -8.53 1.69 -9.72
C ILE A 388 -7.37 0.75 -9.42
N ALA A 389 -7.66 -0.28 -8.62
CA ALA A 389 -6.69 -1.28 -8.19
C ALA A 389 -7.37 -2.64 -8.00
N PRO A 390 -7.90 -3.29 -9.05
CA PRO A 390 -8.58 -4.57 -8.91
C PRO A 390 -7.62 -5.66 -8.41
N PRO A 391 -8.12 -6.75 -7.82
CA PRO A 391 -7.32 -7.94 -7.58
C PRO A 391 -6.62 -8.43 -8.86
N LEU A 392 -5.38 -8.92 -8.77
CA LEU A 392 -4.62 -9.39 -9.94
C LEU A 392 -5.18 -10.69 -10.53
N VAL A 393 -6.12 -11.32 -9.85
CA VAL A 393 -6.87 -12.49 -10.35
C VAL A 393 -8.02 -12.13 -11.29
N ILE A 394 -8.35 -10.84 -11.43
CA ILE A 394 -9.40 -10.37 -12.33
C ILE A 394 -9.14 -10.87 -13.76
N ASN A 395 -10.19 -11.24 -14.48
CA ASN A 395 -10.07 -11.55 -15.91
C ASN A 395 -10.42 -10.33 -16.77
N ARG A 396 -10.22 -10.45 -18.08
CA ARG A 396 -10.44 -9.35 -19.03
C ARG A 396 -11.88 -8.90 -19.09
N ASP A 397 -12.82 -9.83 -19.13
CA ASP A 397 -14.27 -9.52 -19.23
C ASP A 397 -14.75 -8.78 -17.95
N GLU A 398 -14.27 -9.20 -16.79
CA GLU A 398 -14.54 -8.52 -15.53
C GLU A 398 -13.94 -7.10 -15.51
N LEU A 399 -12.70 -6.95 -16.00
CA LEU A 399 -12.06 -5.66 -16.09
C LEU A 399 -12.81 -4.73 -17.05
N ASP A 400 -13.22 -5.22 -18.22
CA ASP A 400 -14.01 -4.47 -19.20
C ASP A 400 -15.38 -4.07 -18.64
N TYR A 401 -16.07 -4.96 -17.92
CA TYR A 401 -17.31 -4.62 -17.22
C TYR A 401 -17.15 -3.39 -16.31
N GLY A 402 -16.09 -3.37 -15.51
CA GLY A 402 -15.84 -2.24 -14.60
C GLY A 402 -15.44 -0.96 -15.35
N LEU A 403 -14.66 -1.08 -16.44
CA LEU A 403 -14.26 0.06 -17.27
C LEU A 403 -15.42 0.64 -18.08
N ASP A 404 -16.33 -0.19 -18.56
CA ASP A 404 -17.56 0.25 -19.22
C ASP A 404 -18.44 1.05 -18.25
N ALA A 405 -18.64 0.54 -17.04
CA ALA A 405 -19.35 1.25 -15.98
C ALA A 405 -18.72 2.62 -15.64
N LEU A 406 -17.38 2.68 -15.59
CA LEU A 406 -16.64 3.92 -15.36
C LEU A 406 -16.80 4.89 -16.53
N THR A 407 -16.74 4.40 -17.77
CA THR A 407 -16.91 5.19 -18.98
C THR A 407 -18.30 5.83 -19.02
N ASP A 408 -19.33 5.06 -18.68
CA ASP A 408 -20.71 5.55 -18.60
C ASP A 408 -20.89 6.64 -17.54
N VAL A 409 -20.22 6.48 -16.37
CA VAL A 409 -20.29 7.48 -15.28
C VAL A 409 -19.61 8.79 -15.64
N LEU A 410 -18.52 8.74 -16.41
CA LEU A 410 -17.73 9.94 -16.72
C LEU A 410 -18.18 10.67 -17.99
N ARG A 411 -18.96 10.00 -18.87
CA ARG A 411 -19.47 10.59 -20.11
C ARG A 411 -20.88 11.17 -19.98
N HIS A 412 -21.56 10.87 -18.87
CA HIS A 412 -22.93 11.31 -18.59
C HIS A 412 -23.05 12.04 -17.25
#